data_1ac522980a872f07d86c3d59d7dd2128
#
_entry.id   1ac522980a872f07d86c3d59d7dd2128
#
_cell.length_a   1.000
_cell.length_b   1.000
_cell.length_c   1.000
_cell.angle_alpha   90.00
_cell.angle_beta   90.00
_cell.angle_gamma   90.00
#
_symmetry.space_group_name_H-M   'P 1'
#
loop_
_entity.id
_entity.type
_entity.pdbx_description
1 polymer ?
#
loop_
_entity_poly.entity_id
_entity_poly.type
_entity_poly.pdbx_seq_one_letter_code
_entity_poly.pdbx_strand_id
1 'polypeptide(L)'
;MRETSRNRVLISYFFGADMIPLGVSCANAFRDLGYDVCRFNSQVESRWEQALLKPVNRLARGLGYQTEIGKTLPISKINFKRQMIKKAAAEFRPKWVFVIRAHEFVDAELVHELKQQYGVEKVFAWRVDGPLDSPDLLDDARIYDCYFCSHRHGYDPQSDKIHYLPVYGMDFSFYRNLFAGSPRQYRHEVVLVGGHNARREHFVSRLLDLPLEIYGKWGRQARFNFALRKHVKAKGVWGEALLRVYSTSKIVLNITNWDPARYIALNQRAFDVPATGAFLLTDYSPELEEHYRIGEEIVCYSDVDELKDKARYFLAHDAQRTAIARKGYEKALTLPTIGDRVRKIIEQVNAT
;
A
#
# COMPACT_ATOMS: atom_id res chain seq x y z
N MET A 1 38.72 -12.48 -16.94
CA MET A 1 37.73 -12.48 -15.84
C MET A 1 36.35 -12.33 -16.49
N ARG A 2 35.50 -13.37 -16.48
CA ARG A 2 34.11 -13.27 -16.92
C ARG A 2 33.39 -12.42 -15.85
N GLU A 3 32.95 -11.21 -16.21
CA GLU A 3 31.96 -10.50 -15.40
C GLU A 3 30.77 -11.45 -15.24
N THR A 4 30.61 -11.97 -14.06
CA THR A 4 29.37 -12.67 -13.69
C THR A 4 28.26 -11.66 -13.88
N SER A 5 27.46 -11.81 -14.92
CA SER A 5 26.34 -10.95 -15.24
C SER A 5 25.42 -10.96 -14.03
N ARG A 6 25.58 -9.96 -13.15
CA ARG A 6 24.69 -9.77 -12.01
C ARG A 6 23.27 -9.62 -12.55
N ASN A 7 22.32 -10.33 -11.94
CA ASN A 7 20.92 -10.18 -12.29
C ASN A 7 20.49 -8.74 -12.01
N ARG A 8 20.00 -8.04 -13.03
CA ARG A 8 19.59 -6.62 -12.95
C ARG A 8 18.09 -6.52 -12.97
N VAL A 9 17.50 -5.83 -11.99
CA VAL A 9 16.06 -5.57 -11.92
C VAL A 9 15.78 -4.07 -11.86
N LEU A 10 14.89 -3.59 -12.74
CA LEU A 10 14.32 -2.26 -12.67
C LEU A 10 12.98 -2.36 -11.96
N ILE A 11 12.83 -1.64 -10.84
CA ILE A 11 11.59 -1.62 -10.05
C ILE A 11 10.86 -0.30 -10.30
N SER A 12 9.65 -0.39 -10.86
CA SER A 12 8.76 0.75 -11.06
C SER A 12 7.77 0.86 -9.90
N TYR A 13 7.88 1.93 -9.11
CA TYR A 13 6.99 2.22 -7.99
C TYR A 13 7.05 3.71 -7.59
N PHE A 14 6.27 4.09 -6.61
CA PHE A 14 6.32 5.42 -6.00
C PHE A 14 7.50 5.52 -5.03
N PHE A 15 8.58 6.14 -5.45
CA PHE A 15 9.78 6.34 -4.63
C PHE A 15 9.87 7.77 -4.09
N GLY A 16 8.80 8.31 -3.55
CA GLY A 16 8.77 9.63 -2.90
C GLY A 16 9.05 9.56 -1.39
N ALA A 17 9.49 10.67 -0.79
CA ALA A 17 9.71 10.78 0.65
C ALA A 17 8.43 10.58 1.48
N ASP A 18 7.26 10.83 0.87
CA ASP A 18 5.96 10.81 1.53
C ASP A 18 5.20 9.50 1.32
N MET A 19 5.87 8.47 0.80
CA MET A 19 5.20 7.22 0.43
C MET A 19 5.51 6.08 1.40
N ILE A 20 4.64 5.05 1.37
CA ILE A 20 4.86 3.79 2.09
C ILE A 20 6.15 3.16 1.56
N PRO A 21 7.03 2.63 2.43
CA PRO A 21 8.36 2.16 2.02
C PRO A 21 8.37 0.87 1.19
N LEU A 22 7.23 0.31 0.78
CA LEU A 22 7.13 -0.98 0.09
C LEU A 22 8.13 -1.13 -1.06
N GLY A 23 8.21 -0.13 -1.96
CA GLY A 23 9.15 -0.17 -3.07
C GLY A 23 10.62 -0.13 -2.63
N VAL A 24 10.92 0.61 -1.55
CA VAL A 24 12.27 0.68 -0.97
C VAL A 24 12.60 -0.67 -0.32
N SER A 25 11.69 -1.24 0.45
CA SER A 25 11.85 -2.54 1.10
C SER A 25 12.03 -3.66 0.07
N CYS A 26 11.25 -3.67 -1.02
CA CYS A 26 11.45 -4.61 -2.13
C CYS A 26 12.83 -4.41 -2.80
N ALA A 27 13.23 -3.16 -3.05
CA ALA A 27 14.53 -2.87 -3.66
C ALA A 27 15.69 -3.33 -2.79
N ASN A 28 15.60 -3.17 -1.47
CA ASN A 28 16.60 -3.67 -0.54
C ASN A 28 16.62 -5.20 -0.52
N ALA A 29 15.45 -5.85 -0.46
CA ALA A 29 15.35 -7.30 -0.49
C ALA A 29 15.95 -7.91 -1.77
N PHE A 30 15.73 -7.31 -2.94
CA PHE A 30 16.41 -7.74 -4.17
C PHE A 30 17.94 -7.59 -4.09
N ARG A 31 18.45 -6.48 -3.50
CA ARG A 31 19.90 -6.28 -3.30
C ARG A 31 20.50 -7.31 -2.37
N ASP A 32 19.81 -7.61 -1.25
CA ASP A 32 20.24 -8.61 -0.27
C ASP A 32 20.32 -10.00 -0.89
N LEU A 33 19.52 -10.26 -1.94
CA LEU A 33 19.54 -11.49 -2.75
C LEU A 33 20.52 -11.43 -3.94
N GLY A 34 21.37 -10.40 -3.99
CA GLY A 34 22.45 -10.29 -4.98
C GLY A 34 22.06 -9.67 -6.31
N TYR A 35 20.92 -9.02 -6.41
CA TYR A 35 20.51 -8.28 -7.62
C TYR A 35 21.05 -6.85 -7.63
N ASP A 36 21.45 -6.37 -8.81
CA ASP A 36 21.61 -4.94 -9.05
C ASP A 36 20.21 -4.33 -9.26
N VAL A 37 19.90 -3.22 -8.58
CA VAL A 37 18.55 -2.65 -8.56
C VAL A 37 18.55 -1.20 -9.03
N CYS A 38 17.81 -0.92 -10.10
CA CYS A 38 17.41 0.42 -10.53
C CYS A 38 16.01 0.73 -10.00
N ARG A 39 15.82 1.87 -9.33
CA ARG A 39 14.53 2.36 -8.86
C ARG A 39 13.99 3.41 -9.81
N PHE A 40 12.90 3.11 -10.49
CA PHE A 40 12.18 4.04 -11.35
C PHE A 40 10.97 4.64 -10.60
N ASN A 41 11.00 5.94 -10.37
CA ASN A 41 9.87 6.62 -9.72
C ASN A 41 8.73 6.85 -10.72
N SER A 42 7.66 6.07 -10.60
CA SER A 42 6.47 6.15 -11.46
C SER A 42 5.65 7.45 -11.28
N GLN A 43 6.00 8.31 -10.32
CA GLN A 43 5.40 9.64 -10.15
C GLN A 43 6.15 10.75 -10.89
N VAL A 44 7.17 10.41 -11.67
CA VAL A 44 7.87 11.40 -12.50
C VAL A 44 6.87 12.14 -13.41
N GLU A 45 6.99 13.47 -13.44
CA GLU A 45 6.08 14.33 -14.21
C GLU A 45 6.88 15.28 -15.12
N SER A 46 6.35 15.54 -16.31
CA SER A 46 6.88 16.53 -17.21
C SER A 46 6.60 17.95 -16.68
N ARG A 47 7.63 18.81 -16.69
CA ARG A 47 7.43 20.24 -16.37
C ARG A 47 6.46 20.91 -17.33
N TRP A 48 6.48 20.51 -18.59
CA TRP A 48 5.59 21.02 -19.63
C TRP A 48 4.13 20.53 -19.44
N GLU A 49 3.95 19.29 -19.01
CA GLU A 49 2.61 18.82 -18.63
C GLU A 49 2.03 19.66 -17.50
N GLN A 50 2.83 19.91 -16.45
CA GLN A 50 2.40 20.73 -15.33
C GLN A 50 2.06 22.16 -15.73
N ALA A 51 2.88 22.78 -16.59
CA ALA A 51 2.75 24.17 -17.00
C ALA A 51 1.65 24.39 -18.05
N LEU A 52 1.46 23.46 -18.97
CA LEU A 52 0.58 23.63 -20.14
C LEU A 52 -0.65 22.72 -20.08
N LEU A 53 -0.47 21.41 -20.01
CA LEU A 53 -1.59 20.47 -20.14
C LEU A 53 -2.48 20.41 -18.90
N LYS A 54 -1.93 20.44 -17.70
CA LYS A 54 -2.74 20.39 -16.45
C LYS A 54 -3.71 21.57 -16.32
N PRO A 55 -3.34 22.85 -16.56
CA PRO A 55 -4.28 23.96 -16.55
C PRO A 55 -5.36 23.84 -17.61
N VAL A 56 -4.97 23.50 -18.86
CA VAL A 56 -5.91 23.31 -19.98
C VAL A 56 -6.91 22.18 -19.66
N ASN A 57 -6.45 21.02 -19.20
CA ASN A 57 -7.31 19.91 -18.85
C ASN A 57 -8.21 20.20 -17.62
N ARG A 58 -7.75 21.04 -16.69
CA ARG A 58 -8.59 21.51 -15.59
C ARG A 58 -9.73 22.38 -16.10
N LEU A 59 -9.45 23.32 -17.00
CA LEU A 59 -10.44 24.18 -17.61
C LEU A 59 -11.43 23.36 -18.45
N ALA A 60 -10.94 22.47 -19.31
CA ALA A 60 -11.77 21.59 -20.14
C ALA A 60 -12.74 20.76 -19.31
N ARG A 61 -12.27 20.15 -18.21
CA ARG A 61 -13.14 19.41 -17.27
C ARG A 61 -14.18 20.30 -16.58
N GLY A 62 -13.83 21.56 -16.28
CA GLY A 62 -14.77 22.58 -15.79
C GLY A 62 -15.87 22.92 -16.79
N LEU A 63 -15.59 22.79 -18.09
CA LEU A 63 -16.53 22.97 -19.21
C LEU A 63 -17.26 21.69 -19.63
N GLY A 64 -17.08 20.57 -18.89
CA GLY A 64 -17.77 19.30 -19.15
C GLY A 64 -17.06 18.31 -20.10
N TYR A 65 -15.87 18.64 -20.61
CA TYR A 65 -15.09 17.71 -21.42
C TYR A 65 -14.53 16.55 -20.56
N GLN A 66 -14.78 15.31 -20.98
CA GLN A 66 -14.31 14.11 -20.28
C GLN A 66 -12.95 13.59 -20.79
N THR A 67 -12.59 13.94 -22.04
CA THR A 67 -11.33 13.52 -22.66
C THR A 67 -10.18 14.46 -22.32
N GLU A 68 -9.01 13.91 -22.01
CA GLU A 68 -7.81 14.70 -21.77
C GLU A 68 -7.24 15.26 -23.07
N ILE A 69 -7.15 16.60 -23.15
CA ILE A 69 -6.53 17.30 -24.28
C ILE A 69 -5.03 17.03 -24.26
N GLY A 70 -4.47 16.70 -25.43
CA GLY A 70 -3.04 16.46 -25.59
C GLY A 70 -2.55 15.13 -25.04
N LYS A 71 -3.43 14.14 -24.81
CA LYS A 71 -3.08 12.80 -24.31
C LYS A 71 -2.03 12.10 -25.16
N THR A 72 -2.03 12.33 -26.47
CA THR A 72 -1.09 11.75 -27.45
C THR A 72 0.24 12.49 -27.54
N LEU A 73 0.36 13.68 -26.98
CA LEU A 73 1.60 14.45 -27.05
C LEU A 73 2.72 13.79 -26.25
N PRO A 74 3.99 13.90 -26.68
CA PRO A 74 5.14 13.35 -25.94
C PRO A 74 5.28 13.89 -24.51
N ILE A 75 4.80 15.12 -24.27
CA ILE A 75 4.82 15.78 -22.96
C ILE A 75 3.67 15.35 -22.04
N SER A 76 2.69 14.57 -22.54
CA SER A 76 1.60 14.06 -21.71
C SER A 76 2.12 13.13 -20.60
N LYS A 77 1.36 13.06 -19.51
CA LYS A 77 1.74 12.26 -18.34
C LYS A 77 2.13 10.82 -18.69
N ILE A 78 1.36 10.16 -19.54
CA ILE A 78 1.59 8.77 -19.94
C ILE A 78 2.84 8.67 -20.83
N ASN A 79 2.89 9.41 -21.92
CA ASN A 79 4.00 9.32 -22.88
C ASN A 79 5.33 9.75 -22.27
N PHE A 80 5.33 10.78 -21.43
CA PHE A 80 6.55 11.18 -20.71
C PHE A 80 7.07 10.06 -19.81
N LYS A 81 6.20 9.39 -19.03
CA LYS A 81 6.61 8.27 -18.17
C LYS A 81 7.14 7.09 -18.97
N ARG A 82 6.51 6.77 -20.13
CA ARG A 82 7.00 5.76 -21.07
C ARG A 82 8.40 6.09 -21.61
N GLN A 83 8.65 7.34 -21.97
CA GLN A 83 9.98 7.78 -22.39
C GLN A 83 11.01 7.64 -21.26
N MET A 84 10.65 8.03 -20.05
CA MET A 84 11.56 7.96 -18.89
C MET A 84 11.89 6.54 -18.49
N ILE A 85 10.93 5.59 -18.48
CA ILE A 85 11.24 4.19 -18.18
C ILE A 85 12.07 3.53 -19.27
N LYS A 86 11.82 3.86 -20.56
CA LYS A 86 12.64 3.41 -21.69
C LYS A 86 14.09 3.93 -21.57
N LYS A 87 14.26 5.21 -21.20
CA LYS A 87 15.57 5.78 -20.93
C LYS A 87 16.29 5.04 -19.79
N ALA A 88 15.60 4.79 -18.67
CA ALA A 88 16.16 4.04 -17.55
C ALA A 88 16.54 2.61 -17.96
N ALA A 89 15.74 1.96 -18.80
CA ALA A 89 16.03 0.62 -19.33
C ALA A 89 17.26 0.63 -20.28
N ALA A 90 17.39 1.65 -21.13
CA ALA A 90 18.54 1.82 -22.00
C ALA A 90 19.87 1.99 -21.25
N GLU A 91 19.85 2.80 -20.18
CA GLU A 91 21.02 3.11 -19.36
C GLU A 91 21.40 1.94 -18.45
N PHE A 92 20.41 1.36 -17.76
CA PHE A 92 20.64 0.31 -16.77
C PHE A 92 20.72 -1.09 -17.37
N ARG A 93 20.07 -1.35 -18.52
CA ARG A 93 19.97 -2.66 -19.19
C ARG A 93 19.48 -3.76 -18.23
N PRO A 94 18.25 -3.62 -17.67
CA PRO A 94 17.72 -4.61 -16.74
C PRO A 94 17.37 -5.90 -17.50
N LYS A 95 17.61 -7.06 -16.86
CA LYS A 95 17.05 -8.33 -17.31
C LYS A 95 15.56 -8.42 -16.96
N TRP A 96 15.18 -7.86 -15.82
CA TRP A 96 13.83 -7.90 -15.31
C TRP A 96 13.28 -6.50 -15.06
N VAL A 97 12.00 -6.32 -15.33
CA VAL A 97 11.25 -5.14 -14.93
C VAL A 97 10.14 -5.58 -13.99
N PHE A 98 10.16 -5.07 -12.77
CA PHE A 98 9.17 -5.32 -11.73
C PHE A 98 8.29 -4.10 -11.54
N VAL A 99 7.00 -4.23 -11.76
CA VAL A 99 5.99 -3.18 -11.61
C VAL A 99 5.20 -3.45 -10.32
N ILE A 100 5.34 -2.56 -9.33
CA ILE A 100 4.55 -2.62 -8.12
C ILE A 100 3.39 -1.64 -8.27
N ARG A 101 2.17 -2.11 -8.13
CA ARG A 101 0.93 -1.43 -8.44
C ARG A 101 0.73 -1.26 -9.96
N ALA A 102 -0.52 -1.35 -10.41
CA ALA A 102 -0.83 -1.06 -11.81
C ALA A 102 -0.52 0.41 -12.16
N HIS A 103 0.01 0.60 -13.35
CA HIS A 103 0.30 1.93 -13.87
C HIS A 103 -0.30 2.10 -15.27
N GLU A 104 -1.11 3.13 -15.48
CA GLU A 104 -1.73 3.47 -16.76
C GLU A 104 -0.74 3.59 -17.94
N PHE A 105 0.54 3.85 -17.66
CA PHE A 105 1.57 3.99 -18.71
C PHE A 105 2.26 2.67 -19.08
N VAL A 106 1.98 1.60 -18.34
CA VAL A 106 2.50 0.25 -18.66
C VAL A 106 1.38 -0.52 -19.35
N ASP A 107 1.56 -0.81 -20.62
CA ASP A 107 0.65 -1.59 -21.46
C ASP A 107 1.42 -2.60 -22.31
N ALA A 108 0.71 -3.40 -23.07
CA ALA A 108 1.30 -4.45 -23.91
C ALA A 108 2.34 -3.92 -24.92
N GLU A 109 2.13 -2.72 -25.44
CA GLU A 109 3.07 -2.08 -26.37
C GLU A 109 4.40 -1.75 -25.68
N LEU A 110 4.35 -1.09 -24.50
CA LEU A 110 5.56 -0.79 -23.73
C LEU A 110 6.29 -2.07 -23.29
N VAL A 111 5.56 -3.10 -22.84
CA VAL A 111 6.16 -4.38 -22.46
C VAL A 111 6.86 -5.02 -23.65
N HIS A 112 6.23 -5.02 -24.84
CA HIS A 112 6.84 -5.50 -26.08
C HIS A 112 8.11 -4.71 -26.44
N GLU A 113 8.06 -3.37 -26.41
CA GLU A 113 9.22 -2.52 -26.67
C GLU A 113 10.38 -2.78 -25.69
N LEU A 114 10.10 -2.91 -24.40
CA LEU A 114 11.11 -3.21 -23.37
C LEU A 114 11.85 -4.51 -23.67
N LYS A 115 11.14 -5.53 -24.11
CA LYS A 115 11.73 -6.83 -24.48
C LYS A 115 12.53 -6.74 -25.78
N GLN A 116 11.96 -6.16 -26.84
CA GLN A 116 12.57 -6.18 -28.18
C GLN A 116 13.75 -5.21 -28.32
N GLN A 117 13.64 -4.02 -27.72
CA GLN A 117 14.63 -2.96 -27.95
C GLN A 117 15.65 -2.82 -26.81
N TYR A 118 15.30 -3.23 -25.57
CA TYR A 118 16.14 -3.01 -24.40
C TYR A 118 16.63 -4.31 -23.76
N GLY A 119 16.31 -5.48 -24.34
CA GLY A 119 16.80 -6.79 -23.89
C GLY A 119 16.22 -7.25 -22.55
N VAL A 120 15.04 -6.76 -22.18
CA VAL A 120 14.34 -7.21 -20.99
C VAL A 120 13.80 -8.62 -21.21
N GLU A 121 14.20 -9.56 -20.35
CA GLU A 121 13.78 -10.97 -20.44
C GLU A 121 12.38 -11.20 -19.86
N LYS A 122 12.09 -10.59 -18.70
CA LYS A 122 10.80 -10.72 -17.99
C LYS A 122 10.28 -9.37 -17.51
N VAL A 123 8.97 -9.15 -17.70
CA VAL A 123 8.22 -8.04 -17.10
C VAL A 123 7.12 -8.64 -16.23
N PHE A 124 7.14 -8.36 -14.95
CA PHE A 124 6.18 -8.91 -14.01
C PHE A 124 5.63 -7.84 -13.08
N ALA A 125 4.46 -8.09 -12.52
CA ALA A 125 3.78 -7.10 -11.69
C ALA A 125 3.26 -7.67 -10.38
N TRP A 126 3.13 -6.78 -9.40
CA TRP A 126 2.46 -7.05 -8.13
C TRP A 126 1.37 -6.01 -7.89
N ARG A 127 0.12 -6.41 -8.07
CA ARG A 127 -1.05 -5.60 -7.75
C ARG A 127 -1.23 -5.55 -6.23
N VAL A 128 -1.02 -4.40 -5.66
CA VAL A 128 -1.06 -4.16 -4.21
C VAL A 128 -2.26 -3.30 -3.79
N ASP A 129 -3.10 -2.92 -4.75
CA ASP A 129 -4.34 -2.19 -4.51
C ASP A 129 -5.42 -3.11 -3.94
N GLY A 130 -6.41 -2.53 -3.27
CA GLY A 130 -7.54 -3.29 -2.76
C GLY A 130 -8.50 -3.75 -3.88
N PRO A 131 -9.44 -4.66 -3.55
CA PRO A 131 -10.33 -5.25 -4.55
C PRO A 131 -11.21 -4.24 -5.28
N LEU A 132 -11.57 -3.11 -4.65
CA LEU A 132 -12.35 -2.04 -5.28
C LEU A 132 -11.52 -1.16 -6.24
N ASP A 133 -10.20 -1.18 -6.09
CA ASP A 133 -9.28 -0.38 -6.89
C ASP A 133 -8.66 -1.21 -8.04
N SER A 134 -9.24 -2.39 -8.33
CA SER A 134 -8.70 -3.35 -9.30
C SER A 134 -9.77 -3.86 -10.30
N PRO A 135 -10.57 -2.97 -10.92
CA PRO A 135 -11.63 -3.40 -11.84
C PRO A 135 -11.11 -4.02 -13.13
N ASP A 136 -9.88 -3.73 -13.52
CA ASP A 136 -9.17 -4.13 -14.73
C ASP A 136 -8.15 -5.27 -14.48
N LEU A 137 -8.27 -5.99 -13.36
CA LEU A 137 -7.28 -6.96 -12.90
C LEU A 137 -6.90 -8.01 -13.94
N LEU A 138 -7.89 -8.61 -14.61
CA LEU A 138 -7.65 -9.68 -15.59
C LEU A 138 -6.99 -9.16 -16.86
N ASP A 139 -7.39 -7.98 -17.33
CA ASP A 139 -6.80 -7.37 -18.51
C ASP A 139 -5.36 -6.89 -18.24
N ASP A 140 -5.12 -6.32 -17.06
CA ASP A 140 -3.79 -5.93 -16.61
C ASP A 140 -2.86 -7.16 -16.49
N ALA A 141 -3.34 -8.26 -15.93
CA ALA A 141 -2.53 -9.47 -15.75
C ALA A 141 -2.01 -10.06 -17.07
N ARG A 142 -2.78 -9.94 -18.16
CA ARG A 142 -2.43 -10.54 -19.47
C ARG A 142 -1.21 -9.92 -20.15
N ILE A 143 -0.80 -8.72 -19.75
CA ILE A 143 0.34 -8.03 -20.37
C ILE A 143 1.69 -8.41 -19.75
N TYR A 144 1.68 -9.12 -18.60
CA TYR A 144 2.90 -9.49 -17.87
C TYR A 144 3.25 -10.97 -18.01
N ASP A 145 4.52 -11.29 -17.88
CA ASP A 145 4.99 -12.67 -17.88
C ASP A 145 4.58 -13.44 -16.61
N CYS A 146 4.50 -12.72 -15.49
CA CYS A 146 4.07 -13.25 -14.21
C CYS A 146 3.33 -12.13 -13.44
N TYR A 147 2.23 -12.48 -12.80
CA TYR A 147 1.40 -11.50 -12.13
C TYR A 147 1.01 -11.94 -10.72
N PHE A 148 1.22 -11.04 -9.77
CA PHE A 148 0.88 -11.24 -8.37
C PHE A 148 -0.24 -10.29 -7.95
N CYS A 149 -1.15 -10.78 -7.11
CA CYS A 149 -2.25 -10.00 -6.55
C CYS A 149 -2.30 -10.12 -5.03
N SER A 150 -2.53 -9.00 -4.36
CA SER A 150 -2.58 -8.94 -2.89
C SER A 150 -3.91 -9.39 -2.29
N HIS A 151 -4.93 -9.67 -3.09
CA HIS A 151 -6.24 -10.17 -2.66
C HIS A 151 -6.66 -11.35 -3.52
N ARG A 152 -7.63 -12.14 -3.04
CA ARG A 152 -8.15 -13.35 -3.72
C ARG A 152 -9.47 -13.11 -4.46
N HIS A 153 -9.80 -11.86 -4.74
CA HIS A 153 -11.08 -11.50 -5.35
C HIS A 153 -10.95 -11.17 -6.83
N GLY A 154 -11.90 -11.64 -7.64
CA GLY A 154 -12.06 -11.26 -9.05
C GLY A 154 -11.22 -12.08 -10.04
N TYR A 155 -10.62 -13.18 -9.62
CA TYR A 155 -9.88 -14.09 -10.50
C TYR A 155 -9.89 -15.53 -9.96
N ASP A 156 -9.59 -16.49 -10.83
CA ASP A 156 -9.30 -17.88 -10.48
C ASP A 156 -7.77 -18.10 -10.54
N PRO A 157 -7.10 -18.42 -9.42
CA PRO A 157 -5.64 -18.62 -9.41
C PRO A 157 -5.17 -19.72 -10.36
N GLN A 158 -6.00 -20.71 -10.70
CA GLN A 158 -5.61 -21.80 -11.58
C GLN A 158 -5.72 -21.43 -13.06
N SER A 159 -6.80 -20.75 -13.45
CA SER A 159 -7.07 -20.43 -14.86
C SER A 159 -6.45 -19.09 -15.29
N ASP A 160 -6.40 -18.09 -14.41
CA ASP A 160 -6.00 -16.73 -14.76
C ASP A 160 -4.50 -16.47 -14.64
N LYS A 161 -3.72 -17.45 -14.18
CA LYS A 161 -2.27 -17.35 -13.96
C LYS A 161 -1.87 -16.18 -13.03
N ILE A 162 -2.74 -15.86 -12.07
CA ILE A 162 -2.53 -14.83 -11.07
C ILE A 162 -2.13 -15.48 -9.76
N HIS A 163 -0.95 -15.13 -9.25
CA HIS A 163 -0.45 -15.66 -8.00
C HIS A 163 -0.89 -14.80 -6.82
N TYR A 164 -1.58 -15.40 -5.85
CA TYR A 164 -1.86 -14.70 -4.60
C TYR A 164 -0.57 -14.41 -3.83
N LEU A 165 -0.31 -13.14 -3.59
CA LEU A 165 0.82 -12.67 -2.78
C LEU A 165 0.37 -11.47 -1.94
N PRO A 166 0.12 -11.66 -0.65
CA PRO A 166 -0.34 -10.57 0.20
C PRO A 166 0.70 -9.45 0.30
N VAL A 167 0.21 -8.20 0.34
CA VAL A 167 1.04 -7.00 0.34
C VAL A 167 1.84 -6.80 1.63
N TYR A 168 1.43 -7.44 2.71
CA TYR A 168 2.15 -7.36 3.96
C TYR A 168 3.44 -8.19 3.93
N GLY A 169 4.43 -7.68 4.58
CA GLY A 169 5.69 -8.34 4.87
C GLY A 169 6.44 -7.46 5.84
N MET A 170 7.04 -8.08 6.85
CA MET A 170 7.78 -7.33 7.86
C MET A 170 9.07 -6.78 7.25
N ASP A 171 9.27 -5.48 7.40
CA ASP A 171 10.55 -4.83 7.16
C ASP A 171 11.03 -4.27 8.50
N PHE A 172 11.84 -5.06 9.22
CA PHE A 172 12.35 -4.68 10.53
C PHE A 172 13.32 -3.51 10.51
N SER A 173 13.80 -3.09 9.34
CA SER A 173 14.53 -1.84 9.19
C SER A 173 13.63 -0.61 9.32
N PHE A 174 12.34 -0.77 8.99
CA PHE A 174 11.32 0.26 9.06
C PHE A 174 10.37 0.08 10.24
N TYR A 175 9.67 -1.07 10.33
CA TYR A 175 8.72 -1.33 11.42
C TYR A 175 9.46 -1.78 12.67
N ARG A 176 9.41 -0.97 13.71
CA ARG A 176 10.04 -1.26 14.99
C ARG A 176 9.18 -0.78 16.14
N ASN A 177 9.25 -1.49 17.26
CA ASN A 177 8.66 -1.05 18.49
C ASN A 177 9.53 0.05 19.11
N LEU A 178 9.07 1.30 19.01
CA LEU A 178 9.80 2.46 19.51
C LEU A 178 9.91 2.49 21.04
N PHE A 179 9.16 1.65 21.75
CA PHE A 179 9.10 1.59 23.21
C PHE A 179 9.52 0.23 23.78
N ALA A 180 10.22 -0.60 22.99
CA ALA A 180 10.73 -1.87 23.49
C ALA A 180 11.63 -1.63 24.73
N GLY A 181 11.27 -2.24 25.86
CA GLY A 181 12.01 -2.12 27.12
C GLY A 181 11.78 -0.83 27.92
N SER A 182 10.85 0.04 27.51
CA SER A 182 10.52 1.28 28.22
C SER A 182 9.01 1.44 28.44
N PRO A 183 8.56 2.11 29.51
CA PRO A 183 7.15 2.47 29.67
C PRO A 183 6.67 3.30 28.48
N ARG A 184 5.51 2.91 27.92
CA ARG A 184 4.93 3.61 26.77
C ARG A 184 4.27 4.92 27.21
N GLN A 185 4.62 6.02 26.57
CA GLN A 185 3.97 7.31 26.77
C GLN A 185 2.93 7.52 25.66
N TYR A 186 1.66 7.45 26.02
CA TYR A 186 0.57 7.70 25.08
C TYR A 186 0.35 9.20 24.89
N ARG A 187 0.19 9.61 23.63
CA ARG A 187 -0.16 10.97 23.19
C ARG A 187 -1.53 11.03 22.54
N HIS A 188 -2.03 9.90 22.08
CA HIS A 188 -3.27 9.76 21.36
C HIS A 188 -4.12 8.67 22.02
N GLU A 189 -5.40 8.94 22.16
CA GLU A 189 -6.34 7.93 22.71
C GLU A 189 -6.75 6.95 21.60
N VAL A 190 -7.42 7.46 20.55
CA VAL A 190 -7.90 6.67 19.42
C VAL A 190 -7.43 7.32 18.12
N VAL A 191 -6.80 6.59 17.22
CA VAL A 191 -6.27 7.10 15.97
C VAL A 191 -6.80 6.30 14.78
N LEU A 192 -7.23 7.03 13.73
CA LEU A 192 -7.46 6.49 12.39
C LEU A 192 -6.48 7.13 11.41
N VAL A 193 -5.64 6.32 10.78
CA VAL A 193 -4.79 6.78 9.66
C VAL A 193 -5.38 6.28 8.35
N GLY A 194 -5.91 7.19 7.54
CA GLY A 194 -6.50 6.85 6.25
C GLY A 194 -7.34 7.98 5.68
N GLY A 195 -7.37 8.05 4.34
CA GLY A 195 -8.18 9.03 3.61
C GLY A 195 -9.68 8.73 3.70
N HIS A 196 -10.47 9.72 3.35
CA HIS A 196 -11.93 9.61 3.27
C HIS A 196 -12.38 8.60 2.21
N ASN A 197 -13.40 7.83 2.56
CA ASN A 197 -14.33 7.15 1.69
C ASN A 197 -15.69 7.00 2.41
N ALA A 198 -16.74 6.62 1.69
CA ALA A 198 -18.10 6.57 2.23
C ALA A 198 -18.22 5.61 3.43
N ARG A 199 -17.58 4.44 3.37
CA ARG A 199 -17.60 3.47 4.48
C ARG A 199 -16.93 4.04 5.73
N ARG A 200 -15.74 4.62 5.61
CA ARG A 200 -15.06 5.27 6.74
C ARG A 200 -15.86 6.43 7.31
N GLU A 201 -16.50 7.23 6.46
CA GLU A 201 -17.36 8.33 6.92
C GLU A 201 -18.53 7.81 7.75
N HIS A 202 -19.18 6.72 7.31
CA HIS A 202 -20.25 6.09 8.06
C HIS A 202 -19.80 5.66 9.47
N PHE A 203 -18.66 4.96 9.58
CA PHE A 203 -18.12 4.52 10.87
C PHE A 203 -17.68 5.71 11.73
N VAL A 204 -16.89 6.61 11.19
CA VAL A 204 -16.34 7.77 11.90
C VAL A 204 -17.43 8.67 12.44
N SER A 205 -18.53 8.88 11.70
CA SER A 205 -19.65 9.73 12.15
C SER A 205 -20.29 9.24 13.45
N ARG A 206 -20.19 7.95 13.77
CA ARG A 206 -20.70 7.35 15.02
C ARG A 206 -19.69 7.37 16.17
N LEU A 207 -18.43 7.71 15.89
CA LEU A 207 -17.33 7.73 16.85
C LEU A 207 -16.91 9.14 17.30
N LEU A 208 -17.64 10.19 16.89
CA LEU A 208 -17.27 11.59 17.16
C LEU A 208 -17.39 12.00 18.64
N ASP A 209 -17.98 11.17 19.48
CA ASP A 209 -17.99 11.32 20.95
C ASP A 209 -16.77 10.69 21.63
N LEU A 210 -15.93 9.92 20.89
CA LEU A 210 -14.68 9.40 21.36
C LEU A 210 -13.53 10.41 21.14
N PRO A 211 -12.44 10.31 21.90
CA PRO A 211 -11.22 11.11 21.66
C PRO A 211 -10.45 10.62 20.42
N LEU A 212 -11.12 10.69 19.26
CA LEU A 212 -10.64 10.22 17.98
C LEU A 212 -9.78 11.27 17.30
N GLU A 213 -8.65 10.87 16.74
CA GLU A 213 -7.81 11.68 15.86
C GLU A 213 -7.66 11.02 14.49
N ILE A 214 -7.81 11.81 13.42
CA ILE A 214 -7.79 11.33 12.04
C ILE A 214 -6.64 11.96 11.28
N TYR A 215 -5.81 11.11 10.69
CA TYR A 215 -4.71 11.50 9.81
C TYR A 215 -5.01 11.00 8.39
N GLY A 216 -5.44 11.89 7.50
CA GLY A 216 -5.81 11.54 6.14
C GLY A 216 -6.46 12.68 5.36
N LYS A 217 -6.65 12.49 4.05
CA LYS A 217 -7.33 13.47 3.20
C LYS A 217 -8.85 13.37 3.37
N TRP A 218 -9.41 14.24 4.20
CA TRP A 218 -10.85 14.38 4.48
C TRP A 218 -11.44 15.72 4.02
N GLY A 219 -10.81 16.39 3.09
CA GLY A 219 -11.00 17.75 2.65
C GLY A 219 -12.42 18.31 2.63
N ARG A 220 -13.29 17.87 1.68
CA ARG A 220 -14.67 18.35 1.56
C ARG A 220 -15.51 18.03 2.77
N GLN A 221 -15.47 16.79 3.25
CA GLN A 221 -16.26 16.28 4.35
C GLN A 221 -15.95 17.02 5.66
N ALA A 222 -14.67 17.17 5.97
CA ALA A 222 -14.25 17.94 7.14
C ALA A 222 -14.55 19.44 7.00
N ARG A 223 -14.62 19.98 5.76
CA ARG A 223 -14.91 21.40 5.52
C ARG A 223 -16.33 21.77 5.90
N PHE A 224 -17.30 20.91 5.62
CA PHE A 224 -18.73 21.17 5.82
C PHE A 224 -19.32 20.50 7.07
N ASN A 225 -18.55 19.60 7.72
CA ASN A 225 -18.95 18.95 8.97
C ASN A 225 -18.05 19.41 10.11
N PHE A 226 -18.54 20.36 10.93
CA PHE A 226 -17.79 20.92 12.05
C PHE A 226 -17.45 19.89 13.14
N ALA A 227 -18.33 18.92 13.38
CA ALA A 227 -18.08 17.87 14.35
C ALA A 227 -16.90 17.01 13.91
N LEU A 228 -16.88 16.58 12.64
CA LEU A 228 -15.80 15.80 12.06
C LEU A 228 -14.49 16.61 11.99
N ARG A 229 -14.57 17.92 11.68
CA ARG A 229 -13.39 18.78 11.51
C ARG A 229 -12.48 18.82 12.73
N LYS A 230 -13.05 18.76 13.94
CA LYS A 230 -12.29 18.76 15.20
C LYS A 230 -11.35 17.56 15.31
N HIS A 231 -11.70 16.43 14.68
CA HIS A 231 -10.98 15.18 14.74
C HIS A 231 -9.88 15.07 13.67
N VAL A 232 -9.98 15.80 12.55
CA VAL A 232 -8.99 15.73 11.45
C VAL A 232 -7.77 16.58 11.81
N LYS A 233 -6.64 15.90 12.07
CA LYS A 233 -5.39 16.54 12.52
C LYS A 233 -4.47 16.93 11.36
N ALA A 234 -4.34 16.06 10.35
CA ALA A 234 -3.47 16.29 9.19
C ALA A 234 -4.00 15.62 7.93
N LYS A 235 -3.51 16.06 6.75
CA LYS A 235 -3.84 15.45 5.44
C LYS A 235 -3.27 14.05 5.26
N GLY A 236 -2.35 13.64 6.11
CA GLY A 236 -1.73 12.33 6.13
C GLY A 236 -0.47 12.34 6.99
N VAL A 237 0.02 11.14 7.31
CA VAL A 237 1.25 10.93 8.05
C VAL A 237 1.96 9.71 7.47
N TRP A 238 3.28 9.76 7.34
CA TRP A 238 4.10 8.79 6.62
C TRP A 238 5.45 8.57 7.31
N GLY A 239 6.15 7.51 6.93
CA GLY A 239 7.49 7.24 7.40
C GLY A 239 7.57 7.12 8.92
N GLU A 240 8.62 7.64 9.53
CA GLU A 240 8.83 7.58 10.98
C GLU A 240 7.74 8.30 11.78
N ALA A 241 7.16 9.37 11.23
CA ALA A 241 6.04 10.05 11.88
C ALA A 241 4.81 9.14 12.01
N LEU A 242 4.55 8.27 11.01
CA LEU A 242 3.50 7.25 11.09
C LEU A 242 3.78 6.25 12.21
N LEU A 243 5.02 5.75 12.30
CA LEU A 243 5.42 4.83 13.39
C LEU A 243 5.22 5.48 14.77
N ARG A 244 5.56 6.75 14.91
CA ARG A 244 5.36 7.50 16.17
C ARG A 244 3.88 7.65 16.49
N VAL A 245 3.03 8.00 15.52
CA VAL A 245 1.58 8.09 15.72
C VAL A 245 1.03 6.74 16.18
N TYR A 246 1.37 5.63 15.53
CA TYR A 246 0.92 4.30 15.95
C TYR A 246 1.44 3.96 17.36
N SER A 247 2.76 4.05 17.57
CA SER A 247 3.39 3.63 18.82
C SER A 247 2.96 4.47 20.04
N THR A 248 2.52 5.70 19.84
CA THR A 248 2.03 6.58 20.93
C THR A 248 0.51 6.63 21.05
N SER A 249 -0.22 5.78 20.32
CA SER A 249 -1.68 5.66 20.39
C SER A 249 -2.10 4.54 21.34
N LYS A 250 -3.15 4.77 22.14
CA LYS A 250 -3.77 3.69 22.93
C LYS A 250 -4.47 2.69 22.01
N ILE A 251 -5.25 3.18 21.04
CA ILE A 251 -6.00 2.37 20.07
C ILE A 251 -5.73 2.91 18.67
N VAL A 252 -5.30 2.04 17.76
CA VAL A 252 -5.23 2.33 16.33
C VAL A 252 -6.38 1.61 15.63
N LEU A 253 -7.25 2.38 14.97
CA LEU A 253 -8.37 1.84 14.21
C LEU A 253 -7.94 1.48 12.80
N ASN A 254 -8.37 0.33 12.34
CA ASN A 254 -8.35 -0.05 10.94
C ASN A 254 -9.78 -0.19 10.43
N ILE A 255 -10.18 0.71 9.54
CA ILE A 255 -11.44 0.65 8.80
C ILE A 255 -11.04 0.55 7.33
N THR A 256 -11.29 -0.60 6.69
CA THR A 256 -11.01 -0.82 5.26
C THR A 256 -11.86 0.10 4.38
N ASN A 257 -11.50 0.28 3.12
CA ASN A 257 -12.32 1.01 2.15
C ASN A 257 -13.33 0.11 1.42
N TRP A 258 -13.23 -1.21 1.63
CA TRP A 258 -14.20 -2.21 1.17
C TRP A 258 -14.91 -2.84 2.36
N ASP A 259 -15.99 -3.54 2.09
CA ASP A 259 -16.69 -4.38 3.07
C ASP A 259 -15.98 -5.75 3.16
N PRO A 260 -15.39 -6.12 4.30
CA PRO A 260 -14.69 -7.40 4.45
C PRO A 260 -15.60 -8.62 4.37
N ALA A 261 -16.90 -8.47 4.62
CA ALA A 261 -17.86 -9.56 4.44
C ALA A 261 -18.05 -9.89 2.96
N ARG A 262 -17.87 -8.89 2.08
CA ARG A 262 -17.99 -9.04 0.63
C ARG A 262 -16.68 -9.31 -0.08
N TYR A 263 -15.58 -8.77 0.44
CA TYR A 263 -14.28 -8.83 -0.20
C TYR A 263 -13.24 -9.32 0.80
N ILE A 264 -12.84 -10.59 0.66
CA ILE A 264 -11.77 -11.17 1.49
C ILE A 264 -10.45 -10.59 1.04
N ALA A 265 -9.94 -9.64 1.82
CA ALA A 265 -8.66 -8.97 1.58
C ALA A 265 -8.18 -8.29 2.86
N LEU A 266 -6.86 -8.21 3.04
CA LEU A 266 -6.23 -7.48 4.13
C LEU A 266 -5.45 -6.28 3.59
N ASN A 267 -5.46 -5.21 4.36
CA ASN A 267 -4.58 -4.07 4.10
C ASN A 267 -3.34 -4.12 5.00
N GLN A 268 -2.33 -3.32 4.65
CA GLN A 268 -1.08 -3.27 5.42
C GLN A 268 -1.27 -2.93 6.89
N ARG A 269 -2.29 -2.12 7.28
CA ARG A 269 -2.50 -1.73 8.68
C ARG A 269 -2.74 -2.92 9.61
N ALA A 270 -3.32 -4.00 9.10
CA ALA A 270 -3.48 -5.22 9.88
C ALA A 270 -2.12 -5.78 10.37
N PHE A 271 -1.03 -5.43 9.71
CA PHE A 271 0.33 -5.89 10.02
C PHE A 271 1.21 -4.77 10.55
N ASP A 272 1.13 -3.58 9.95
CA ASP A 272 1.95 -2.42 10.31
C ASP A 272 1.73 -2.00 11.77
N VAL A 273 0.48 -2.03 12.24
CA VAL A 273 0.13 -1.57 13.59
C VAL A 273 0.69 -2.51 14.66
N PRO A 274 0.44 -3.83 14.62
CA PRO A 274 1.07 -4.76 15.57
C PRO A 274 2.60 -4.72 15.51
N ALA A 275 3.19 -4.55 14.32
CA ALA A 275 4.64 -4.44 14.14
C ALA A 275 5.29 -3.25 14.87
N THR A 276 4.51 -2.23 15.23
CA THR A 276 4.97 -1.11 16.07
C THR A 276 4.70 -1.34 17.56
N GLY A 277 4.13 -2.48 17.92
CA GLY A 277 3.67 -2.78 19.28
C GLY A 277 2.40 -2.03 19.68
N ALA A 278 1.68 -1.41 18.75
CA ALA A 278 0.44 -0.70 19.01
C ALA A 278 -0.75 -1.68 19.06
N PHE A 279 -1.78 -1.30 19.82
CA PHE A 279 -3.03 -2.06 19.86
C PHE A 279 -3.86 -1.79 18.61
N LEU A 280 -4.20 -2.86 17.89
CA LEU A 280 -5.02 -2.82 16.69
C LEU A 280 -6.46 -3.19 16.99
N LEU A 281 -7.39 -2.30 16.61
CA LEU A 281 -8.83 -2.58 16.55
C LEU A 281 -9.26 -2.49 15.09
N THR A 282 -9.58 -3.63 14.46
CA THR A 282 -9.80 -3.74 13.01
C THR A 282 -11.15 -4.35 12.69
N ASP A 283 -11.70 -4.00 11.52
CA ASP A 283 -12.82 -4.75 10.96
C ASP A 283 -12.43 -6.23 10.74
N TYR A 284 -13.38 -7.12 11.02
CA TYR A 284 -13.17 -8.55 10.87
C TYR A 284 -13.07 -8.96 9.39
N SER A 285 -12.11 -9.82 9.11
CA SER A 285 -12.01 -10.57 7.86
C SER A 285 -11.56 -11.99 8.19
N PRO A 286 -12.12 -13.04 7.57
CA PRO A 286 -11.69 -14.42 7.83
C PRO A 286 -10.19 -14.65 7.59
N GLU A 287 -9.59 -13.92 6.66
CA GLU A 287 -8.15 -14.00 6.38
C GLU A 287 -7.28 -13.58 7.56
N LEU A 288 -7.79 -12.78 8.52
CA LEU A 288 -7.05 -12.41 9.73
C LEU A 288 -6.73 -13.63 10.60
N GLU A 289 -7.60 -14.64 10.62
CA GLU A 289 -7.41 -15.86 11.40
C GLU A 289 -6.24 -16.74 10.89
N GLU A 290 -5.85 -16.56 9.61
CA GLU A 290 -4.64 -17.20 9.06
C GLU A 290 -3.35 -16.63 9.69
N HIS A 291 -3.43 -15.44 10.32
CA HIS A 291 -2.27 -14.68 10.79
C HIS A 291 -2.27 -14.40 12.28
N TYR A 292 -3.45 -14.25 12.90
CA TYR A 292 -3.58 -13.82 14.29
C TYR A 292 -4.63 -14.62 15.05
N ARG A 293 -4.44 -14.78 16.34
CA ARG A 293 -5.48 -15.20 17.26
C ARG A 293 -6.29 -13.98 17.68
N ILE A 294 -7.52 -13.90 17.14
CA ILE A 294 -8.42 -12.76 17.40
C ILE A 294 -8.83 -12.76 18.86
N GLY A 295 -8.81 -11.58 19.49
CA GLY A 295 -9.06 -11.38 20.92
C GLY A 295 -7.81 -11.52 21.79
N GLU A 296 -6.73 -12.15 21.29
CA GLU A 296 -5.48 -12.32 22.03
C GLU A 296 -4.31 -11.50 21.47
N GLU A 297 -4.19 -11.40 20.16
CA GLU A 297 -3.08 -10.75 19.45
C GLU A 297 -3.53 -9.47 18.73
N ILE A 298 -4.77 -9.45 18.26
CA ILE A 298 -5.49 -8.30 17.73
C ILE A 298 -6.95 -8.36 18.16
N VAL A 299 -7.69 -7.25 18.02
CA VAL A 299 -9.13 -7.23 18.30
C VAL A 299 -9.87 -6.82 17.04
N CYS A 300 -10.94 -7.58 16.71
CA CYS A 300 -11.79 -7.30 15.56
C CYS A 300 -13.17 -6.79 16.01
N TYR A 301 -13.86 -6.15 15.08
CA TYR A 301 -15.26 -5.77 15.17
C TYR A 301 -15.97 -6.09 13.85
N SER A 302 -17.27 -6.35 13.91
CA SER A 302 -18.12 -6.69 12.75
C SER A 302 -18.95 -5.51 12.27
N ASP A 303 -19.33 -4.62 13.17
CA ASP A 303 -20.13 -3.43 12.88
C ASP A 303 -19.69 -2.20 13.68
N VAL A 304 -20.38 -1.07 13.45
CA VAL A 304 -19.99 0.21 14.03
C VAL A 304 -20.31 0.30 15.53
N ASP A 305 -21.35 -0.37 15.99
CA ASP A 305 -21.74 -0.33 17.42
C ASP A 305 -20.77 -1.17 18.24
N GLU A 306 -20.42 -2.36 17.75
CA GLU A 306 -19.36 -3.20 18.34
C GLU A 306 -18.00 -2.49 18.34
N LEU A 307 -17.65 -1.79 17.25
CA LEU A 307 -16.43 -0.96 17.20
C LEU A 307 -16.43 0.07 18.33
N LYS A 308 -17.54 0.79 18.50
CA LYS A 308 -17.66 1.84 19.51
C LYS A 308 -17.56 1.29 20.93
N ASP A 309 -18.23 0.19 21.21
CA ASP A 309 -18.23 -0.46 22.52
C ASP A 309 -16.83 -1.02 22.85
N LYS A 310 -16.19 -1.70 21.90
CA LYS A 310 -14.81 -2.19 22.08
C LYS A 310 -13.81 -1.04 22.25
N ALA A 311 -13.96 0.06 21.52
CA ALA A 311 -13.10 1.22 21.70
C ALA A 311 -13.22 1.81 23.11
N ARG A 312 -14.45 1.99 23.62
CA ARG A 312 -14.70 2.45 25.01
C ARG A 312 -14.14 1.48 26.05
N TYR A 313 -14.39 0.18 25.84
CA TYR A 313 -13.89 -0.86 26.73
C TYR A 313 -12.37 -0.82 26.85
N PHE A 314 -11.65 -0.85 25.74
CA PHE A 314 -10.19 -0.87 25.74
C PHE A 314 -9.55 0.48 26.09
N LEU A 315 -10.26 1.59 26.02
CA LEU A 315 -9.81 2.86 26.61
C LEU A 315 -9.79 2.79 28.14
N ALA A 316 -10.72 2.05 28.76
CA ALA A 316 -10.83 1.89 30.22
C ALA A 316 -9.97 0.73 30.76
N HIS A 317 -9.51 -0.22 29.92
CA HIS A 317 -8.84 -1.46 30.35
C HIS A 317 -7.39 -1.51 29.86
N ASP A 318 -6.54 -0.61 30.38
CA ASP A 318 -5.14 -0.42 29.97
C ASP A 318 -4.30 -1.70 30.02
N ALA A 319 -4.43 -2.48 31.10
CA ALA A 319 -3.64 -3.70 31.28
C ALA A 319 -3.95 -4.74 30.19
N GLN A 320 -5.23 -4.97 29.90
CA GLN A 320 -5.65 -5.93 28.89
C GLN A 320 -5.27 -5.46 27.48
N ARG A 321 -5.50 -4.17 27.18
CA ARG A 321 -5.09 -3.57 25.90
C ARG A 321 -3.59 -3.73 25.66
N THR A 322 -2.78 -3.44 26.65
CA THR A 322 -1.32 -3.54 26.57
C THR A 322 -0.86 -4.99 26.41
N ALA A 323 -1.49 -5.94 27.11
CA ALA A 323 -1.18 -7.36 26.97
C ALA A 323 -1.47 -7.89 25.56
N ILE A 324 -2.61 -7.50 24.95
CA ILE A 324 -2.97 -7.86 23.59
C ILE A 324 -1.98 -7.23 22.59
N ALA A 325 -1.68 -5.94 22.75
CA ALA A 325 -0.73 -5.25 21.87
C ALA A 325 0.68 -5.89 21.91
N ARG A 326 1.14 -6.35 23.08
CA ARG A 326 2.40 -7.08 23.21
C ARG A 326 2.38 -8.40 22.45
N LYS A 327 1.34 -9.22 22.66
CA LYS A 327 1.19 -10.49 21.94
C LYS A 327 1.11 -10.27 20.43
N GLY A 328 0.37 -9.24 19.98
CA GLY A 328 0.31 -8.85 18.56
C GLY A 328 1.68 -8.50 17.99
N TYR A 329 2.51 -7.79 18.75
CA TYR A 329 3.90 -7.49 18.34
C TYR A 329 4.76 -8.76 18.26
N GLU A 330 4.71 -9.61 19.30
CA GLU A 330 5.42 -10.89 19.33
C GLU A 330 5.04 -11.76 18.11
N LYS A 331 3.74 -11.79 17.79
CA LYS A 331 3.25 -12.48 16.60
C LYS A 331 3.77 -11.83 15.30
N ALA A 332 3.76 -10.50 15.19
CA ALA A 332 4.28 -9.80 14.02
C ALA A 332 5.74 -10.15 13.71
N LEU A 333 6.56 -10.39 14.71
CA LEU A 333 7.96 -10.82 14.54
C LEU A 333 8.10 -12.20 13.88
N THR A 334 7.06 -13.02 13.87
CA THR A 334 7.05 -14.37 13.27
C THR A 334 6.46 -14.40 11.86
N LEU A 335 5.88 -13.29 11.40
CA LEU A 335 5.25 -13.20 10.09
C LEU A 335 6.29 -13.09 8.96
N PRO A 336 5.94 -13.50 7.73
CA PRO A 336 6.84 -13.40 6.60
C PRO A 336 7.37 -11.98 6.39
N THR A 337 8.64 -11.87 6.05
CA THR A 337 9.29 -10.60 5.71
C THR A 337 9.03 -10.19 4.26
N ILE A 338 9.33 -8.93 3.91
CA ILE A 338 9.38 -8.50 2.49
C ILE A 338 10.43 -9.32 1.74
N GLY A 339 11.55 -9.70 2.38
CA GLY A 339 12.54 -10.59 1.79
C GLY A 339 11.96 -11.96 1.40
N ASP A 340 11.08 -12.53 2.23
CA ASP A 340 10.38 -13.78 1.91
C ASP A 340 9.41 -13.61 0.74
N ARG A 341 8.72 -12.46 0.65
CA ARG A 341 7.85 -12.15 -0.50
C ARG A 341 8.67 -12.02 -1.79
N VAL A 342 9.78 -11.32 -1.75
CA VAL A 342 10.67 -11.16 -2.91
C VAL A 342 11.27 -12.50 -3.33
N ARG A 343 11.66 -13.40 -2.41
CA ARG A 343 12.09 -14.77 -2.77
C ARG A 343 10.99 -15.52 -3.52
N LYS A 344 9.75 -15.50 -3.03
CA LYS A 344 8.62 -16.12 -3.73
C LYS A 344 8.39 -15.53 -5.13
N ILE A 345 8.51 -14.20 -5.27
CA ILE A 345 8.43 -13.54 -6.58
C ILE A 345 9.52 -14.10 -7.52
N ILE A 346 10.77 -14.12 -7.05
CA ILE A 346 11.93 -14.62 -7.85
C ILE A 346 11.73 -16.08 -8.25
N GLU A 347 11.34 -16.95 -7.32
CA GLU A 347 11.07 -18.36 -7.59
C GLU A 347 10.00 -18.52 -8.68
N GLN A 348 8.89 -17.81 -8.57
CA GLN A 348 7.79 -17.91 -9.51
C GLN A 348 8.13 -17.33 -10.89
N VAL A 349 8.84 -16.18 -10.95
CA VAL A 349 9.30 -15.58 -12.20
C VAL A 349 10.32 -16.48 -12.92
N ASN A 350 11.15 -17.20 -12.20
CA ASN A 350 12.09 -18.17 -12.81
C ASN A 350 11.38 -19.43 -13.31
N ALA A 351 10.21 -19.78 -12.76
CA ALA A 351 9.43 -20.94 -13.18
C ALA A 351 8.55 -20.68 -14.42
N THR A 352 8.30 -19.43 -14.77
CA THR A 352 7.57 -19.00 -15.99
C THR A 352 8.53 -18.74 -17.15
#